data_9d5793d8894ae283fb967aaa2828998a
#
_entry.id   9d5793d8894ae283fb967aaa2828998a
#
_cell.length_a   1.000
_cell.length_b   1.000
_cell.length_c   1.000
_cell.angle_alpha   90.00
_cell.angle_beta   90.00
_cell.angle_gamma   90.00
#
_symmetry.space_group_name_H-M   'P 1'
#
loop_
_entity.id
_entity.type
_entity.pdbx_description
1 polymer ?
#
loop_
_entity_poly.entity_id
_entity_poly.type
_entity_poly.pdbx_seq_one_letter_code
_entity_poly.pdbx_strand_id
1 'polypeptide(L)'
;MKPLSSLVKIILILPFLSVSIAFSAEEVLVPSTVDKAAQLELFQNRLVDLESRVGPYDLSLMEPLAGMIAVLWEQQDYETVAELQSRQLQVMRTALGLQHPDVLPIIRSIVTTQIALGNWDAVSDQLEHIRNLHPLENGQPSLELLHAIDDQIHWLLMRTVLDGRGRRARTFMQSRDLMAELDDFVEDFYGDNNPAIAPWLYKSAINKYHLVQMLNASDGVSGDTIDRVVREDGGFRLEKGSSARFSSRDSFFGPGRYIPVIDRGDLLGVDYLREARNLMDDLRDLAEDQNDLEAQAMANIYYADFQILMEQGRAIRQYRKAQELLTEKGISKARIDAFFSRPMPIPLPKIFTNFADLETFQTQTLLGFDDSEESITHVGSFTAWNKSVRSTALPVSNNPQLNLNLPLQRADISFNLSSRGKPSSHEIIEVEPAERSIGRAAWRAVKEMKFRPVVIDGKAKRIRDVQIRYLFIDE
;
A
#
# COMPACT_ATOMS: atom_id res chain seq x y z
N MET A 1 9.33 -5.26 -38.62
CA MET A 1 9.56 -4.16 -37.72
C MET A 1 8.55 -3.04 -38.04
N LYS A 2 7.49 -2.95 -37.27
CA LYS A 2 6.52 -1.85 -37.29
C LYS A 2 6.28 -1.47 -35.83
N PRO A 3 6.31 -0.22 -35.42
CA PRO A 3 5.97 0.17 -34.06
C PRO A 3 4.44 0.17 -33.90
N LEU A 4 3.95 -0.56 -32.92
CA LEU A 4 2.57 -0.43 -32.42
C LEU A 4 2.53 0.75 -31.44
N SER A 5 1.97 1.85 -31.87
CA SER A 5 1.50 2.90 -31.00
C SER A 5 0.09 2.52 -30.51
N SER A 6 0.02 1.94 -29.33
CA SER A 6 -1.25 1.71 -28.62
C SER A 6 -1.44 2.83 -27.62
N LEU A 7 -2.31 3.79 -27.97
CA LEU A 7 -2.77 4.86 -27.09
C LEU A 7 -3.62 4.29 -25.95
N VAL A 8 -3.06 4.24 -24.77
CA VAL A 8 -3.80 3.97 -23.53
C VAL A 8 -4.45 5.26 -23.07
N LYS A 9 -5.78 5.37 -23.19
CA LYS A 9 -6.56 6.45 -22.60
C LYS A 9 -6.71 6.19 -21.10
N ILE A 10 -5.89 6.87 -20.31
CA ILE A 10 -6.02 6.90 -18.85
C ILE A 10 -7.08 7.95 -18.51
N ILE A 11 -8.25 7.51 -18.04
CA ILE A 11 -9.25 8.41 -17.46
C ILE A 11 -8.94 8.54 -15.97
N LEU A 12 -8.20 9.58 -15.61
CA LEU A 12 -7.96 9.95 -14.22
C LEU A 12 -9.16 10.75 -13.71
N ILE A 13 -9.97 10.15 -12.83
CA ILE A 13 -10.96 10.90 -12.05
C ILE A 13 -10.23 11.41 -10.81
N LEU A 14 -9.81 12.67 -10.83
CA LEU A 14 -9.24 13.37 -9.69
C LEU A 14 -10.37 13.71 -8.69
N PRO A 15 -10.24 13.33 -7.42
CA PRO A 15 -10.98 14.01 -6.38
C PRO A 15 -10.28 15.36 -6.12
N PHE A 16 -10.91 16.44 -6.54
CA PHE A 16 -10.49 17.79 -6.13
C PHE A 16 -10.59 17.88 -4.60
N LEU A 17 -9.46 18.00 -3.92
CA LEU A 17 -9.41 18.48 -2.55
C LEU A 17 -9.82 19.96 -2.58
N SER A 18 -11.05 20.24 -2.18
CA SER A 18 -11.54 21.58 -1.93
C SER A 18 -10.80 22.18 -0.74
N VAL A 19 -9.78 22.96 -1.02
CA VAL A 19 -9.30 23.98 -0.05
C VAL A 19 -10.40 25.05 -0.02
N SER A 20 -11.22 25.02 1.01
CA SER A 20 -12.25 26.03 1.25
C SER A 20 -11.59 27.33 1.70
N ILE A 21 -11.13 28.13 0.73
CA ILE A 21 -11.03 29.56 0.91
C ILE A 21 -12.44 30.07 0.63
N ALA A 22 -13.12 30.53 1.66
CA ALA A 22 -14.43 31.13 1.56
C ALA A 22 -14.35 32.45 0.79
N PHE A 23 -14.46 32.37 -0.52
CA PHE A 23 -14.90 33.49 -1.36
C PHE A 23 -16.37 33.25 -1.67
N SER A 24 -17.20 34.23 -1.35
CA SER A 24 -18.62 34.24 -1.72
C SER A 24 -18.75 34.07 -3.24
N ALA A 25 -19.27 32.90 -3.64
CA ALA A 25 -19.49 32.57 -5.02
C ALA A 25 -20.81 33.27 -5.46
N GLU A 26 -20.68 34.27 -6.29
CA GLU A 26 -21.71 34.61 -7.26
C GLU A 26 -21.69 33.51 -8.32
N GLU A 27 -22.82 32.81 -8.52
CA GLU A 27 -23.00 31.77 -9.52
C GLU A 27 -22.82 32.36 -10.92
N VAL A 28 -21.62 32.29 -11.45
CA VAL A 28 -21.38 32.52 -12.88
C VAL A 28 -21.58 31.19 -13.60
N LEU A 29 -22.69 31.05 -14.32
CA LEU A 29 -22.94 30.03 -15.34
C LEU A 29 -21.77 30.06 -16.34
N VAL A 30 -20.81 29.14 -16.19
CA VAL A 30 -19.68 29.00 -17.12
C VAL A 30 -20.17 28.24 -18.36
N PRO A 31 -20.13 28.84 -19.57
CA PRO A 31 -20.45 28.12 -20.79
C PRO A 31 -19.40 27.05 -21.09
N SER A 32 -19.85 25.85 -21.42
CA SER A 32 -19.08 24.59 -21.49
C SER A 32 -18.12 24.45 -22.69
N THR A 33 -17.67 25.51 -23.30
CA THR A 33 -16.71 25.51 -24.43
C THR A 33 -15.81 26.74 -24.42
N VAL A 34 -15.13 27.01 -23.29
CA VAL A 34 -14.02 27.97 -23.34
C VAL A 34 -12.88 27.27 -24.04
N ASP A 35 -12.39 27.83 -25.11
CA ASP A 35 -11.22 27.32 -25.83
C ASP A 35 -10.03 27.27 -24.89
N LYS A 36 -9.53 26.05 -24.65
CA LYS A 36 -8.37 25.79 -23.75
C LYS A 36 -7.13 26.57 -24.19
N ALA A 37 -6.97 26.79 -25.50
CA ALA A 37 -5.88 27.59 -26.02
C ALA A 37 -6.01 29.05 -25.58
N ALA A 38 -7.21 29.63 -25.63
CA ALA A 38 -7.46 31.01 -25.18
C ALA A 38 -7.27 31.16 -23.67
N GLN A 39 -7.62 30.14 -22.87
CA GLN A 39 -7.35 30.12 -21.42
C GLN A 39 -5.82 30.10 -21.13
N LEU A 40 -5.09 29.24 -21.83
CA LEU A 40 -3.65 29.17 -21.68
C LEU A 40 -2.98 30.51 -22.03
N GLU A 41 -3.37 31.12 -23.15
CA GLU A 41 -2.87 32.42 -23.56
C GLU A 41 -3.22 33.52 -22.54
N LEU A 42 -4.40 33.51 -21.94
CA LEU A 42 -4.79 34.43 -20.87
C LEU A 42 -3.83 34.33 -19.67
N PHE A 43 -3.57 33.12 -19.18
CA PHE A 43 -2.66 32.92 -18.05
C PHE A 43 -1.21 33.25 -18.41
N GLN A 44 -0.76 32.94 -19.62
CA GLN A 44 0.57 33.33 -20.10
C GLN A 44 0.75 34.85 -20.12
N ASN A 45 -0.20 35.59 -20.69
CA ASN A 45 -0.18 37.06 -20.75
C ASN A 45 -0.18 37.65 -19.32
N ARG A 46 -1.01 37.09 -18.43
CA ARG A 46 -1.05 37.52 -17.02
C ARG A 46 0.28 37.24 -16.30
N LEU A 47 0.91 36.11 -16.55
CA LEU A 47 2.21 35.77 -16.00
C LEU A 47 3.27 36.79 -16.42
N VAL A 48 3.37 37.10 -17.72
CA VAL A 48 4.32 38.06 -18.28
C VAL A 48 4.09 39.47 -17.71
N ASP A 49 2.83 39.90 -17.62
CA ASP A 49 2.48 41.22 -17.06
C ASP A 49 2.89 41.31 -15.58
N LEU A 50 2.57 40.30 -14.77
CA LEU A 50 2.96 40.26 -13.36
C LEU A 50 4.48 40.25 -13.22
N GLU A 51 5.20 39.41 -13.96
CA GLU A 51 6.67 39.35 -13.90
C GLU A 51 7.33 40.69 -14.20
N SER A 52 6.78 41.45 -15.15
CA SER A 52 7.31 42.76 -15.50
C SER A 52 7.15 43.80 -14.39
N ARG A 53 6.15 43.58 -13.50
CA ARG A 53 5.82 44.53 -12.40
C ARG A 53 6.47 44.16 -11.09
N VAL A 54 6.45 42.87 -10.71
CA VAL A 54 6.87 42.43 -9.37
C VAL A 54 8.14 41.59 -9.37
N GLY A 55 8.59 41.18 -10.55
CA GLY A 55 9.78 40.33 -10.72
C GLY A 55 9.48 38.83 -10.77
N PRO A 56 10.50 37.99 -11.08
CA PRO A 56 10.32 36.58 -11.42
C PRO A 56 10.03 35.63 -10.26
N TYR A 57 10.10 36.10 -9.02
CA TYR A 57 9.99 35.26 -7.80
C TYR A 57 8.90 35.73 -6.82
N ASP A 58 8.01 36.61 -7.26
CA ASP A 58 6.92 37.07 -6.42
C ASP A 58 5.81 36.02 -6.31
N LEU A 59 5.20 35.89 -5.13
CA LEU A 59 4.14 34.92 -4.86
C LEU A 59 2.87 35.14 -5.71
N SER A 60 2.64 36.35 -6.22
CA SER A 60 1.53 36.61 -7.12
C SER A 60 1.60 35.84 -8.45
N LEU A 61 2.77 35.29 -8.81
CA LEU A 61 2.93 34.44 -9.99
C LEU A 61 2.33 33.04 -9.81
N MET A 62 2.03 32.64 -8.57
CA MET A 62 1.50 31.30 -8.29
C MET A 62 0.16 31.05 -8.95
N GLU A 63 -0.72 32.04 -8.99
CA GLU A 63 -2.05 31.92 -9.59
C GLU A 63 -2.01 31.65 -11.11
N PRO A 64 -1.34 32.49 -11.94
CA PRO A 64 -1.27 32.20 -13.37
C PRO A 64 -0.51 30.90 -13.68
N LEU A 65 0.55 30.55 -12.92
CA LEU A 65 1.26 29.27 -13.07
C LEU A 65 0.32 28.09 -12.77
N ALA A 66 -0.49 28.16 -11.71
CA ALA A 66 -1.45 27.13 -11.39
C ALA A 66 -2.54 26.99 -12.46
N GLY A 67 -3.01 28.12 -13.02
CA GLY A 67 -3.96 28.13 -14.12
C GLY A 67 -3.43 27.45 -15.38
N MET A 68 -2.17 27.76 -15.76
CA MET A 68 -1.51 27.10 -16.89
C MET A 68 -1.34 25.59 -16.66
N ILE A 69 -0.91 25.20 -15.47
CA ILE A 69 -0.73 23.79 -15.08
C ILE A 69 -2.07 23.04 -15.21
N ALA A 70 -3.18 23.61 -14.73
CA ALA A 70 -4.49 22.97 -14.81
C ALA A 70 -4.92 22.71 -16.26
N VAL A 71 -4.75 23.70 -17.15
CA VAL A 71 -5.08 23.56 -18.58
C VAL A 71 -4.22 22.51 -19.26
N LEU A 72 -2.90 22.54 -19.04
CA LEU A 72 -1.95 21.61 -19.65
C LEU A 72 -2.11 20.18 -19.10
N TRP A 73 -2.46 20.03 -17.84
CA TRP A 73 -2.79 18.73 -17.24
C TRP A 73 -3.98 18.06 -17.96
N GLU A 74 -5.03 18.81 -18.24
CA GLU A 74 -6.17 18.30 -19.01
C GLU A 74 -5.82 17.96 -20.48
N GLN A 75 -4.77 18.58 -21.01
CA GLN A 75 -4.22 18.28 -22.33
C GLN A 75 -3.23 17.10 -22.30
N GLN A 76 -2.89 16.59 -21.12
CA GLN A 76 -1.90 15.54 -20.88
C GLN A 76 -0.46 15.95 -21.30
N ASP A 77 -0.17 17.24 -21.35
CA ASP A 77 1.17 17.77 -21.57
C ASP A 77 1.94 17.83 -20.24
N TYR A 78 2.26 16.64 -19.72
CA TYR A 78 2.88 16.48 -18.42
C TYR A 78 4.33 17.00 -18.38
N GLU A 79 5.01 17.04 -19.49
CA GLU A 79 6.37 17.59 -19.58
C GLU A 79 6.35 19.09 -19.28
N THR A 80 5.50 19.86 -19.97
CA THR A 80 5.34 21.31 -19.69
C THR A 80 4.79 21.56 -18.28
N VAL A 81 3.87 20.71 -17.80
CA VAL A 81 3.38 20.79 -16.41
C VAL A 81 4.54 20.66 -15.42
N ALA A 82 5.45 19.71 -15.61
CA ALA A 82 6.60 19.51 -14.71
C ALA A 82 7.54 20.73 -14.70
N GLU A 83 7.76 21.37 -15.84
CA GLU A 83 8.55 22.62 -15.92
C GLU A 83 7.88 23.76 -15.14
N LEU A 84 6.58 23.96 -15.30
CA LEU A 84 5.84 25.00 -14.59
C LEU A 84 5.76 24.75 -13.09
N GLN A 85 5.60 23.51 -12.67
CA GLN A 85 5.64 23.12 -11.26
C GLN A 85 7.04 23.35 -10.65
N SER A 86 8.10 23.06 -11.38
CA SER A 86 9.46 23.36 -10.95
C SER A 86 9.64 24.87 -10.73
N ARG A 87 9.04 25.67 -11.59
CA ARG A 87 9.03 27.13 -11.44
C ARG A 87 8.21 27.58 -10.23
N GLN A 88 7.00 27.01 -10.02
CA GLN A 88 6.23 27.28 -8.80
C GLN A 88 7.04 27.00 -7.54
N LEU A 89 7.71 25.84 -7.50
CA LEU A 89 8.53 25.44 -6.37
C LEU A 89 9.68 26.43 -6.15
N GLN A 90 10.31 26.91 -7.22
CA GLN A 90 11.38 27.91 -7.13
C GLN A 90 10.86 29.25 -6.59
N VAL A 91 9.70 29.73 -7.05
CA VAL A 91 9.06 30.95 -6.54
C VAL A 91 8.78 30.84 -5.04
N MET A 92 8.14 29.74 -4.64
CA MET A 92 7.82 29.49 -3.23
C MET A 92 9.06 29.42 -2.34
N ARG A 93 10.09 28.68 -2.77
CA ARG A 93 11.34 28.56 -2.00
C ARG A 93 12.08 29.86 -1.88
N THR A 94 12.04 30.69 -2.90
CA THR A 94 12.69 32.02 -2.87
C THR A 94 11.95 32.98 -1.95
N ALA A 95 10.62 32.94 -1.96
CA ALA A 95 9.79 33.84 -1.17
C ALA A 95 9.67 33.43 0.31
N LEU A 96 9.52 32.12 0.60
CA LEU A 96 9.19 31.61 1.94
C LEU A 96 10.34 30.83 2.59
N GLY A 97 11.30 30.36 1.81
CA GLY A 97 12.38 29.51 2.28
C GLY A 97 12.25 28.04 1.83
N LEU A 98 13.39 27.34 1.87
CA LEU A 98 13.50 25.97 1.34
C LEU A 98 12.66 24.91 2.07
N GLN A 99 12.45 25.14 3.37
CA GLN A 99 11.76 24.19 4.27
C GLN A 99 10.39 24.69 4.74
N HIS A 100 9.83 25.69 4.05
CA HIS A 100 8.53 26.22 4.46
C HIS A 100 7.42 25.18 4.15
N PRO A 101 6.47 24.92 5.10
CA PRO A 101 5.43 23.89 4.92
C PRO A 101 4.56 24.08 3.66
N ASP A 102 4.38 25.32 3.22
CA ASP A 102 3.57 25.64 2.03
C ASP A 102 4.17 25.12 0.71
N VAL A 103 5.41 24.63 0.70
CA VAL A 103 5.99 23.96 -0.48
C VAL A 103 5.45 22.53 -0.68
N LEU A 104 4.94 21.90 0.37
CA LEU A 104 4.44 20.51 0.35
C LEU A 104 3.36 20.25 -0.71
N PRO A 105 2.32 21.10 -0.87
CA PRO A 105 1.30 20.87 -1.90
C PRO A 105 1.89 20.85 -3.31
N ILE A 106 2.89 21.68 -3.57
CA ILE A 106 3.55 21.73 -4.88
C ILE A 106 4.38 20.46 -5.10
N ILE A 107 5.15 20.04 -4.09
CA ILE A 107 5.96 18.82 -4.19
C ILE A 107 5.06 17.59 -4.41
N ARG A 108 3.92 17.51 -3.72
CA ARG A 108 2.92 16.46 -3.96
C ARG A 108 2.35 16.49 -5.37
N SER A 109 2.09 17.68 -5.90
CA SER A 109 1.66 17.85 -7.30
C SER A 109 2.75 17.40 -8.28
N ILE A 110 4.03 17.69 -8.00
CA ILE A 110 5.17 17.18 -8.78
C ILE A 110 5.22 15.65 -8.73
N VAL A 111 5.03 15.02 -7.58
CA VAL A 111 4.96 13.54 -7.46
C VAL A 111 3.92 12.98 -8.43
N THR A 112 2.72 13.55 -8.46
CA THR A 112 1.64 13.11 -9.37
C THR A 112 2.03 13.23 -10.84
N THR A 113 2.69 14.34 -11.20
CA THR A 113 3.17 14.57 -12.58
C THR A 113 4.27 13.60 -12.96
N GLN A 114 5.23 13.35 -12.06
CA GLN A 114 6.32 12.39 -12.31
C GLN A 114 5.80 10.95 -12.43
N ILE A 115 4.75 10.59 -11.71
CA ILE A 115 4.03 9.32 -11.89
C ILE A 115 3.43 9.24 -13.29
N ALA A 116 2.75 10.29 -13.76
CA ALA A 116 2.16 10.33 -15.11
C ALA A 116 3.21 10.23 -16.22
N LEU A 117 4.41 10.76 -15.98
CA LEU A 117 5.56 10.68 -16.89
C LEU A 117 6.31 9.33 -16.81
N GLY A 118 6.03 8.48 -15.80
CA GLY A 118 6.79 7.25 -15.56
C GLY A 118 8.20 7.48 -14.99
N ASN A 119 8.48 8.65 -14.45
CA ASN A 119 9.79 9.02 -13.90
C ASN A 119 9.95 8.54 -12.44
N TRP A 120 10.06 7.23 -12.26
CA TRP A 120 10.02 6.59 -10.94
C TRP A 120 11.12 7.06 -9.98
N ASP A 121 12.31 7.38 -10.48
CA ASP A 121 13.41 7.89 -9.66
C ASP A 121 13.08 9.29 -9.13
N ALA A 122 12.53 10.17 -9.98
CA ALA A 122 12.10 11.50 -9.56
C ALA A 122 10.98 11.46 -8.50
N VAL A 123 10.07 10.49 -8.57
CA VAL A 123 9.07 10.29 -7.51
C VAL A 123 9.75 9.93 -6.19
N SER A 124 10.73 9.03 -6.21
CA SER A 124 11.48 8.66 -4.99
C SER A 124 12.20 9.86 -4.38
N ASP A 125 12.85 10.69 -5.22
CA ASP A 125 13.56 11.89 -4.76
C ASP A 125 12.59 12.91 -4.11
N GLN A 126 11.38 13.08 -4.69
CA GLN A 126 10.39 13.99 -4.11
C GLN A 126 9.81 13.46 -2.80
N LEU A 127 9.57 12.16 -2.66
CA LEU A 127 9.10 11.56 -1.41
C LEU A 127 10.16 11.64 -0.31
N GLU A 128 11.43 11.43 -0.64
CA GLU A 128 12.55 11.67 0.27
C GLU A 128 12.61 13.14 0.69
N HIS A 129 12.37 14.05 -0.25
CA HIS A 129 12.32 15.48 0.05
C HIS A 129 11.16 15.82 1.00
N ILE A 130 9.95 15.26 0.79
CA ILE A 130 8.81 15.42 1.70
C ILE A 130 9.19 14.95 3.11
N ARG A 131 9.81 13.78 3.24
CA ARG A 131 10.28 13.27 4.52
C ARG A 131 11.25 14.24 5.21
N ASN A 132 12.21 14.79 4.46
CA ASN A 132 13.20 15.72 4.98
C ASN A 132 12.62 17.10 5.40
N LEU A 133 11.40 17.43 4.96
CA LEU A 133 10.67 18.61 5.44
C LEU A 133 10.07 18.44 6.83
N HIS A 134 10.09 17.21 7.38
CA HIS A 134 9.61 16.88 8.72
C HIS A 134 10.77 16.40 9.61
N PRO A 135 11.66 17.32 10.07
CA PRO A 135 12.77 16.94 10.94
C PRO A 135 12.27 16.48 12.31
N LEU A 136 13.12 15.77 13.04
CA LEU A 136 12.85 15.45 14.44
C LEU A 136 12.79 16.72 15.28
N GLU A 137 11.73 16.91 16.04
CA GLU A 137 11.55 18.02 16.96
C GLU A 137 12.05 17.60 18.35
N ASN A 138 13.15 18.18 18.80
CA ASN A 138 13.81 17.78 20.05
C ASN A 138 14.16 16.28 20.13
N GLY A 139 14.43 15.66 18.97
CA GLY A 139 14.74 14.22 18.87
C GLY A 139 13.50 13.33 18.80
N GLN A 140 12.30 13.89 18.79
CA GLN A 140 11.04 13.15 18.68
C GLN A 140 10.46 13.26 17.26
N PRO A 141 9.92 12.17 16.70
CA PRO A 141 9.24 12.21 15.42
C PRO A 141 7.87 12.91 15.52
N SER A 142 7.42 13.52 14.42
CA SER A 142 6.06 14.01 14.29
C SER A 142 5.17 12.99 13.58
N LEU A 143 3.85 13.11 13.69
CA LEU A 143 2.91 12.26 12.97
C LEU A 143 3.06 12.42 11.45
N GLU A 144 3.36 13.65 11.00
CA GLU A 144 3.62 13.95 9.60
C GLU A 144 4.87 13.23 9.07
N LEU A 145 5.91 13.10 9.89
CA LEU A 145 7.11 12.32 9.56
C LEU A 145 6.76 10.83 9.41
N LEU A 146 5.98 10.27 10.33
CA LEU A 146 5.53 8.86 10.24
C LEU A 146 4.77 8.61 8.94
N HIS A 147 3.85 9.50 8.57
CA HIS A 147 3.11 9.40 7.31
C HIS A 147 4.00 9.56 6.08
N ALA A 148 4.98 10.46 6.13
CA ALA A 148 5.92 10.66 5.02
C ALA A 148 6.81 9.42 4.79
N ILE A 149 7.27 8.78 5.86
CA ILE A 149 8.03 7.51 5.77
C ILE A 149 7.13 6.39 5.23
N ASP A 150 5.89 6.32 5.70
CA ASP A 150 4.91 5.36 5.23
C ASP A 150 4.60 5.49 3.74
N ASP A 151 4.40 6.70 3.24
CA ASP A 151 4.23 6.99 1.82
C ASP A 151 5.46 6.52 1.01
N GLN A 152 6.67 6.75 1.55
CA GLN A 152 7.92 6.32 0.91
C GLN A 152 8.05 4.79 0.90
N ILE A 153 7.69 4.10 1.98
CA ILE A 153 7.64 2.63 2.02
C ILE A 153 6.66 2.10 0.97
N HIS A 154 5.43 2.65 0.94
CA HIS A 154 4.44 2.24 -0.05
C HIS A 154 4.96 2.39 -1.47
N TRP A 155 5.59 3.52 -1.78
CA TRP A 155 6.20 3.77 -3.08
C TRP A 155 7.29 2.75 -3.42
N LEU A 156 8.19 2.44 -2.49
CA LEU A 156 9.23 1.44 -2.70
C LEU A 156 8.67 0.04 -2.92
N LEU A 157 7.60 -0.32 -2.22
CA LEU A 157 6.88 -1.57 -2.46
C LEU A 157 6.33 -1.61 -3.90
N MET A 158 5.75 -0.52 -4.39
CA MET A 158 5.31 -0.41 -5.79
C MET A 158 6.47 -0.49 -6.77
N ARG A 159 7.59 0.18 -6.49
CA ARG A 159 8.80 0.14 -7.32
C ARG A 159 9.38 -1.26 -7.49
N THR A 160 9.22 -2.15 -6.51
CA THR A 160 9.67 -3.55 -6.63
C THR A 160 9.02 -4.25 -7.82
N VAL A 161 7.81 -3.83 -8.19
CA VAL A 161 7.09 -4.32 -9.38
C VAL A 161 7.48 -3.55 -10.63
N LEU A 162 7.60 -2.23 -10.53
CA LEU A 162 7.87 -1.33 -11.65
C LEU A 162 9.34 -1.38 -12.10
N ASP A 163 10.27 -1.61 -11.18
CA ASP A 163 11.70 -1.66 -11.47
C ASP A 163 12.09 -2.92 -12.24
N GLY A 164 13.05 -2.78 -13.13
CA GLY A 164 13.71 -3.92 -13.76
C GLY A 164 14.45 -4.79 -12.75
N ARG A 165 14.63 -6.08 -13.07
CA ARG A 165 15.26 -7.11 -12.20
C ARG A 165 16.54 -6.66 -11.49
N GLY A 166 17.37 -5.85 -12.15
CA GLY A 166 18.64 -5.37 -11.60
C GLY A 166 18.51 -4.40 -10.44
N ARG A 167 17.36 -3.73 -10.27
CA ARG A 167 17.11 -2.75 -9.20
C ARG A 167 16.29 -3.30 -8.04
N ARG A 168 15.52 -4.38 -8.25
CA ARG A 168 14.57 -4.93 -7.26
C ARG A 168 15.20 -5.23 -5.91
N ALA A 169 16.41 -5.80 -5.90
CA ALA A 169 17.11 -6.09 -4.63
C ALA A 169 17.45 -4.82 -3.84
N ARG A 170 17.87 -3.74 -4.52
CA ARG A 170 18.14 -2.46 -3.86
C ARG A 170 16.87 -1.85 -3.30
N THR A 171 15.79 -1.83 -4.07
CA THR A 171 14.47 -1.34 -3.65
C THR A 171 13.93 -2.14 -2.47
N PHE A 172 14.10 -3.48 -2.47
CA PHE A 172 13.77 -4.33 -1.33
C PHE A 172 14.54 -3.95 -0.06
N MET A 173 15.85 -3.75 -0.17
CA MET A 173 16.68 -3.38 0.97
C MET A 173 16.29 -2.00 1.52
N GLN A 174 16.05 -1.03 0.65
CA GLN A 174 15.58 0.30 1.06
C GLN A 174 14.22 0.26 1.75
N SER A 175 13.25 -0.53 1.23
CA SER A 175 11.95 -0.68 1.89
C SER A 175 12.07 -1.29 3.27
N ARG A 176 12.89 -2.32 3.42
CA ARG A 176 13.14 -2.97 4.70
C ARG A 176 13.74 -2.01 5.74
N ASP A 177 14.74 -1.22 5.32
CA ASP A 177 15.41 -0.28 6.23
C ASP A 177 14.47 0.84 6.68
N LEU A 178 13.64 1.35 5.77
CA LEU A 178 12.61 2.34 6.12
C LEU A 178 11.49 1.76 7.00
N MET A 179 11.13 0.49 6.81
CA MET A 179 10.15 -0.16 7.69
C MET A 179 10.68 -0.29 9.13
N ALA A 180 11.98 -0.61 9.29
CA ALA A 180 12.59 -0.65 10.60
C ALA A 180 12.65 0.74 11.26
N GLU A 181 13.01 1.77 10.49
CA GLU A 181 13.02 3.15 10.95
C GLU A 181 11.61 3.63 11.36
N LEU A 182 10.58 3.26 10.57
CA LEU A 182 9.19 3.58 10.91
C LEU A 182 8.75 2.91 12.21
N ASP A 183 9.11 1.63 12.41
CA ASP A 183 8.78 0.89 13.64
C ASP A 183 9.39 1.60 14.86
N ASP A 184 10.67 1.99 14.79
CA ASP A 184 11.37 2.71 15.86
C ASP A 184 10.71 4.08 16.14
N PHE A 185 10.38 4.85 15.12
CA PHE A 185 9.73 6.16 15.29
C PHE A 185 8.28 6.08 15.79
N VAL A 186 7.56 5.04 15.43
CA VAL A 186 6.20 4.79 15.96
C VAL A 186 6.25 4.51 17.45
N GLU A 187 7.21 3.70 17.90
CA GLU A 187 7.45 3.42 19.32
C GLU A 187 7.83 4.72 20.08
N ASP A 188 8.75 5.50 19.52
CA ASP A 188 9.17 6.78 20.11
C ASP A 188 8.02 7.79 20.21
N PHE A 189 7.11 7.83 19.22
CA PHE A 189 6.01 8.79 19.16
C PHE A 189 4.84 8.43 20.08
N TYR A 190 4.42 7.17 20.08
CA TYR A 190 3.23 6.73 20.82
C TYR A 190 3.55 6.16 22.21
N GLY A 191 4.70 5.51 22.37
CA GLY A 191 5.00 4.64 23.52
C GLY A 191 4.21 3.32 23.48
N ASP A 192 4.65 2.34 24.26
CA ASP A 192 4.19 0.94 24.19
C ASP A 192 2.71 0.72 24.53
N ASN A 193 2.15 1.56 25.41
CA ASN A 193 0.81 1.34 25.99
C ASN A 193 -0.28 2.28 25.42
N ASN A 194 0.01 3.02 24.37
CA ASN A 194 -0.94 3.94 23.77
C ASN A 194 -1.85 3.23 22.77
N PRO A 195 -3.18 3.22 22.95
CA PRO A 195 -4.10 2.59 22.00
C PRO A 195 -3.98 3.05 20.55
N ALA A 196 -3.53 4.27 20.34
CA ALA A 196 -3.34 4.85 19.02
C ALA A 196 -2.19 4.18 18.21
N ILE A 197 -1.35 3.35 18.85
CA ILE A 197 -0.31 2.57 18.17
C ILE A 197 -0.90 1.38 17.36
N ALA A 198 -2.09 0.90 17.69
CA ALA A 198 -2.69 -0.29 17.09
C ALA A 198 -2.70 -0.32 15.56
N PRO A 199 -3.06 0.77 14.83
CA PRO A 199 -2.97 0.79 13.36
C PRO A 199 -1.55 0.60 12.85
N TRP A 200 -0.56 1.12 13.56
CA TRP A 200 0.85 1.02 13.17
C TRP A 200 1.41 -0.38 13.42
N LEU A 201 1.04 -1.04 14.53
CA LEU A 201 1.40 -2.45 14.78
C LEU A 201 0.90 -3.36 13.65
N TYR A 202 -0.37 -3.17 13.26
CA TYR A 202 -0.93 -3.94 12.15
C TYR A 202 -0.22 -3.62 10.83
N LYS A 203 0.05 -2.35 10.56
CA LYS A 203 0.77 -1.91 9.36
C LYS A 203 2.18 -2.49 9.31
N SER A 204 2.91 -2.47 10.40
CA SER A 204 4.22 -3.11 10.51
C SER A 204 4.14 -4.62 10.19
N ALA A 205 3.13 -5.31 10.71
CA ALA A 205 2.91 -6.73 10.40
C ALA A 205 2.63 -6.96 8.91
N ILE A 206 1.83 -6.10 8.26
CA ILE A 206 1.57 -6.15 6.82
C ILE A 206 2.85 -5.86 6.01
N ASN A 207 3.63 -4.88 6.42
CA ASN A 207 4.91 -4.56 5.78
C ASN A 207 5.86 -5.78 5.81
N LYS A 208 5.98 -6.46 6.95
CA LYS A 208 6.77 -7.70 7.08
C LYS A 208 6.23 -8.83 6.18
N TYR A 209 4.92 -8.95 6.07
CA TYR A 209 4.29 -9.89 5.13
C TYR A 209 4.65 -9.55 3.67
N HIS A 210 4.65 -8.28 3.29
CA HIS A 210 5.07 -7.87 1.94
C HIS A 210 6.53 -8.21 1.66
N LEU A 211 7.43 -8.04 2.62
CA LEU A 211 8.83 -8.47 2.47
C LEU A 211 8.92 -9.97 2.16
N VAL A 212 8.13 -10.80 2.85
CA VAL A 212 8.05 -12.25 2.57
C VAL A 212 7.55 -12.52 1.15
N GLN A 213 6.52 -11.79 0.71
CA GLN A 213 5.98 -11.95 -0.65
C GLN A 213 7.01 -11.57 -1.71
N MET A 214 7.77 -10.51 -1.51
CA MET A 214 8.85 -10.11 -2.41
C MET A 214 9.95 -11.17 -2.50
N LEU A 215 10.38 -11.73 -1.38
CA LEU A 215 11.37 -12.82 -1.34
C LEU A 215 10.86 -14.07 -2.08
N ASN A 216 9.58 -14.39 -1.94
CA ASN A 216 8.96 -15.56 -2.58
C ASN A 216 8.68 -15.35 -4.07
N ALA A 217 8.37 -14.13 -4.49
CA ALA A 217 8.17 -13.78 -5.91
C ALA A 217 9.48 -13.81 -6.71
N SER A 218 10.61 -13.70 -6.05
CA SER A 218 12.00 -14.04 -6.38
C SER A 218 12.61 -13.54 -7.70
N ASP A 219 11.91 -12.88 -8.59
CA ASP A 219 12.52 -12.35 -9.80
C ASP A 219 13.31 -11.07 -9.51
N GLY A 220 14.61 -11.24 -9.25
CA GLY A 220 15.56 -10.16 -8.96
C GLY A 220 15.74 -9.82 -7.47
N VAL A 221 15.08 -10.54 -6.56
CA VAL A 221 15.32 -10.48 -5.12
C VAL A 221 15.75 -11.86 -4.64
N SER A 222 17.01 -12.20 -4.88
CA SER A 222 17.64 -13.44 -4.42
C SER A 222 18.77 -13.12 -3.44
N GLY A 223 19.22 -14.15 -2.68
CA GLY A 223 20.39 -14.00 -1.83
C GLY A 223 21.58 -13.37 -2.55
N ASP A 224 21.91 -13.85 -3.75
CA ASP A 224 23.03 -13.35 -4.54
C ASP A 224 22.85 -11.89 -4.97
N THR A 225 21.63 -11.47 -5.29
CA THR A 225 21.36 -10.07 -5.68
C THR A 225 21.40 -9.14 -4.49
N ILE A 226 20.91 -9.57 -3.32
CA ILE A 226 21.01 -8.85 -2.05
C ILE A 226 22.46 -8.72 -1.64
N ASP A 227 23.24 -9.80 -1.69
CA ASP A 227 24.68 -9.79 -1.38
C ASP A 227 25.46 -8.82 -2.26
N ARG A 228 25.10 -8.74 -3.54
CA ARG A 228 25.73 -7.80 -4.45
C ARG A 228 25.42 -6.36 -4.06
N VAL A 229 24.16 -6.02 -3.79
CA VAL A 229 23.75 -4.68 -3.34
C VAL A 229 24.48 -4.27 -2.06
N VAL A 230 24.52 -5.16 -1.07
CA VAL A 230 25.24 -4.93 0.18
C VAL A 230 26.73 -4.65 -0.04
N ARG A 231 27.36 -5.37 -0.95
CA ARG A 231 28.77 -5.13 -1.30
C ARG A 231 28.97 -3.81 -2.06
N GLU A 232 28.09 -3.48 -2.99
CA GLU A 232 28.13 -2.24 -3.77
C GLU A 232 27.94 -1.01 -2.88
N ASP A 233 27.04 -1.07 -1.92
CA ASP A 233 26.73 0.01 -0.99
C ASP A 233 27.73 0.10 0.19
N GLY A 234 28.83 -0.69 0.12
CA GLY A 234 29.94 -0.59 1.05
C GLY A 234 29.83 -1.37 2.35
N GLY A 235 28.88 -2.28 2.47
CA GLY A 235 28.76 -3.30 3.54
C GLY A 235 28.54 -2.78 4.96
N PHE A 236 28.87 -1.53 5.24
CA PHE A 236 28.90 -0.95 6.59
C PHE A 236 27.62 -0.23 7.02
N ARG A 237 26.72 0.10 6.12
CA ARG A 237 25.47 0.78 6.47
C ARG A 237 24.45 -0.12 7.16
N LEU A 238 24.61 -1.43 7.09
CA LEU A 238 23.76 -2.39 7.78
C LEU A 238 23.93 -2.39 9.31
N GLU A 239 24.97 -1.75 9.83
CA GLU A 239 25.27 -1.81 11.27
C GLU A 239 24.51 -0.80 12.12
N LYS A 240 23.82 0.19 11.55
CA LYS A 240 23.32 1.35 12.31
C LYS A 240 21.83 1.39 12.63
N GLY A 241 21.11 0.33 12.57
CA GLY A 241 19.73 0.37 13.03
C GLY A 241 18.95 -0.91 12.76
N SER A 242 18.98 -1.40 11.55
CA SER A 242 18.18 -2.55 11.13
C SER A 242 18.88 -3.89 11.36
N SER A 243 20.20 -3.90 11.45
CA SER A 243 20.99 -5.12 11.61
C SER A 243 20.85 -5.80 12.98
N ALA A 244 20.46 -5.06 14.00
CA ALA A 244 20.21 -5.64 15.31
C ALA A 244 19.04 -6.63 15.31
N ARG A 245 18.14 -6.54 14.31
CA ARG A 245 16.98 -7.43 14.15
C ARG A 245 17.18 -8.55 13.12
N PHE A 246 18.28 -8.56 12.39
CA PHE A 246 18.71 -9.77 11.70
C PHE A 246 19.10 -10.77 12.76
N SER A 247 18.20 -11.59 13.13
CA SER A 247 18.18 -12.63 14.14
C SER A 247 19.43 -12.79 15.02
N SER A 248 19.23 -13.24 16.23
CA SER A 248 20.29 -13.68 17.18
C SER A 248 21.35 -14.63 16.57
N ARG A 249 21.19 -15.06 15.32
CA ARG A 249 22.16 -15.85 14.56
C ARG A 249 23.27 -15.02 13.91
N ASP A 250 23.02 -13.74 13.61
CA ASP A 250 24.07 -12.85 13.05
C ASP A 250 25.14 -12.54 14.10
N SER A 251 24.75 -12.53 15.37
CA SER A 251 25.69 -12.42 16.49
C SER A 251 26.61 -13.65 16.66
N PHE A 252 26.22 -14.79 16.09
CA PHE A 252 27.01 -16.02 16.19
C PHE A 252 28.33 -15.97 15.38
N PHE A 253 28.40 -15.12 14.37
CA PHE A 253 29.59 -15.01 13.50
C PHE A 253 30.42 -13.77 13.79
N GLY A 254 30.08 -12.96 14.77
CA GLY A 254 30.79 -11.77 15.20
C GLY A 254 30.47 -10.51 14.36
N PRO A 255 30.78 -9.33 14.91
CA PRO A 255 30.56 -8.06 14.22
C PRO A 255 31.37 -7.99 12.93
N GLY A 256 30.74 -7.66 11.83
CA GLY A 256 31.38 -7.44 10.52
C GLY A 256 31.53 -8.69 9.65
N ARG A 257 30.96 -9.83 10.01
CA ARG A 257 30.83 -10.96 9.08
C ARG A 257 29.44 -11.00 8.49
N TYR A 258 29.38 -10.60 7.23
CA TYR A 258 28.21 -10.80 6.39
C TYR A 258 28.01 -12.32 6.17
N ILE A 259 26.82 -12.79 6.51
CA ILE A 259 26.45 -14.18 6.23
C ILE A 259 25.66 -14.18 4.93
N PRO A 260 26.17 -14.86 3.88
CA PRO A 260 25.43 -14.95 2.63
C PRO A 260 24.00 -15.41 2.87
N VAL A 261 23.05 -14.64 2.33
CA VAL A 261 21.59 -14.94 2.42
C VAL A 261 21.25 -16.13 1.51
N ILE A 262 22.17 -16.60 0.70
CA ILE A 262 22.05 -17.51 -0.43
C ILE A 262 21.20 -18.75 -0.11
N ASP A 263 21.38 -19.31 1.09
CA ASP A 263 20.64 -20.52 1.52
C ASP A 263 19.54 -20.24 2.55
N ARG A 264 19.11 -18.95 2.70
CA ARG A 264 18.26 -18.53 3.81
C ARG A 264 17.02 -17.72 3.39
N GLY A 265 16.72 -17.60 2.11
CA GLY A 265 15.51 -16.90 1.63
C GLY A 265 14.25 -17.39 2.35
N ASP A 266 14.13 -18.71 2.55
CA ASP A 266 13.02 -19.30 3.31
C ASP A 266 13.07 -18.96 4.80
N LEU A 267 14.28 -18.89 5.40
CA LEU A 267 14.46 -18.58 6.81
C LEU A 267 14.19 -17.10 7.14
N LEU A 268 14.60 -16.19 6.28
CA LEU A 268 14.27 -14.76 6.41
C LEU A 268 12.76 -14.55 6.32
N GLY A 269 12.10 -15.20 5.36
CA GLY A 269 10.65 -15.14 5.23
C GLY A 269 9.92 -15.68 6.49
N VAL A 270 10.41 -16.72 7.11
CA VAL A 270 9.85 -17.25 8.36
C VAL A 270 10.07 -16.29 9.53
N ASP A 271 11.21 -15.63 9.62
CA ASP A 271 11.48 -14.67 10.68
C ASP A 271 10.59 -13.44 10.58
N TYR A 272 10.40 -12.87 9.40
CA TYR A 272 9.46 -11.76 9.20
C TYR A 272 8.01 -12.12 9.55
N LEU A 273 7.53 -13.31 9.18
CA LEU A 273 6.19 -13.75 9.57
C LEU A 273 6.07 -13.96 11.08
N ARG A 274 7.14 -14.41 11.75
CA ARG A 274 7.17 -14.54 13.19
C ARG A 274 7.12 -13.18 13.88
N GLU A 275 7.86 -12.21 13.39
CA GLU A 275 7.81 -10.83 13.86
C GLU A 275 6.40 -10.24 13.65
N ALA A 276 5.81 -10.41 12.47
CA ALA A 276 4.45 -9.98 12.17
C ALA A 276 3.43 -10.60 13.14
N ARG A 277 3.56 -11.89 13.46
CA ARG A 277 2.69 -12.53 14.46
C ARG A 277 2.95 -11.98 15.87
N ASN A 278 4.19 -11.68 16.25
CA ASN A 278 4.48 -11.09 17.56
C ASN A 278 3.81 -9.70 17.68
N LEU A 279 3.85 -8.87 16.64
CA LEU A 279 3.10 -7.61 16.61
C LEU A 279 1.59 -7.81 16.80
N MET A 280 1.04 -8.95 16.35
CA MET A 280 -0.38 -9.29 16.64
C MET A 280 -0.58 -9.79 18.06
N ASP A 281 0.43 -10.36 18.73
CA ASP A 281 0.40 -10.62 20.17
C ASP A 281 0.40 -9.29 20.95
N ASP A 282 1.29 -8.34 20.59
CA ASP A 282 1.33 -7.00 21.19
C ASP A 282 -0.01 -6.26 21.02
N LEU A 283 -0.64 -6.38 19.85
CA LEU A 283 -1.98 -5.84 19.61
C LEU A 283 -3.06 -6.46 20.53
N ARG A 284 -2.93 -7.75 20.84
CA ARG A 284 -3.87 -8.42 21.76
C ARG A 284 -3.65 -7.97 23.20
N ASP A 285 -2.40 -7.89 23.64
CA ASP A 285 -2.06 -7.42 24.97
C ASP A 285 -2.55 -5.98 25.18
N LEU A 286 -2.34 -5.11 24.19
CA LEU A 286 -2.87 -3.75 24.19
C LEU A 286 -4.40 -3.70 24.31
N ALA A 287 -5.13 -4.57 23.60
CA ALA A 287 -6.57 -4.64 23.68
C ALA A 287 -7.09 -5.23 25.01
N GLU A 288 -6.34 -6.16 25.62
CA GLU A 288 -6.63 -6.71 26.94
C GLU A 288 -6.47 -5.63 28.03
N ASP A 289 -5.43 -4.81 27.96
CA ASP A 289 -5.17 -3.71 28.92
C ASP A 289 -6.28 -2.64 28.88
N GLN A 290 -6.87 -2.39 27.71
CA GLN A 290 -7.99 -1.46 27.55
C GLN A 290 -9.32 -1.99 28.08
N ASN A 291 -9.43 -3.29 28.35
CA ASN A 291 -10.65 -3.97 28.74
C ASN A 291 -11.84 -3.76 27.76
N ASP A 292 -11.53 -3.56 26.46
CA ASP A 292 -12.54 -3.45 25.41
C ASP A 292 -12.73 -4.80 24.70
N LEU A 293 -13.90 -5.42 24.93
CA LEU A 293 -14.25 -6.73 24.39
C LEU A 293 -14.21 -6.76 22.85
N GLU A 294 -14.60 -5.67 22.19
CA GLU A 294 -14.59 -5.61 20.73
C GLU A 294 -13.16 -5.51 20.18
N ALA A 295 -12.34 -4.64 20.77
CA ALA A 295 -10.92 -4.55 20.42
C ALA A 295 -10.21 -5.90 20.64
N GLN A 296 -10.48 -6.59 21.74
CA GLN A 296 -9.97 -7.94 22.01
C GLN A 296 -10.42 -8.96 20.96
N ALA A 297 -11.70 -8.90 20.54
CA ALA A 297 -12.21 -9.78 19.50
C ALA A 297 -11.50 -9.53 18.15
N MET A 298 -11.35 -8.27 17.76
CA MET A 298 -10.66 -7.88 16.54
C MET A 298 -9.19 -8.31 16.55
N ALA A 299 -8.47 -8.08 17.65
CA ALA A 299 -7.09 -8.50 17.81
C ALA A 299 -6.93 -10.04 17.72
N ASN A 300 -7.88 -10.82 18.31
CA ASN A 300 -7.88 -12.27 18.16
C ASN A 300 -8.15 -12.73 16.71
N ILE A 301 -8.97 -12.00 15.93
CA ILE A 301 -9.19 -12.28 14.51
C ILE A 301 -7.88 -12.10 13.74
N TYR A 302 -7.20 -10.97 13.91
CA TYR A 302 -5.92 -10.68 13.22
C TYR A 302 -4.82 -11.65 13.61
N TYR A 303 -4.69 -11.96 14.89
CA TYR A 303 -3.74 -12.94 15.36
C TYR A 303 -3.98 -14.33 14.73
N ALA A 304 -5.25 -14.75 14.65
CA ALA A 304 -5.62 -16.01 13.99
C ALA A 304 -5.30 -15.99 12.49
N ASP A 305 -5.51 -14.87 11.81
CA ASP A 305 -5.15 -14.70 10.40
C ASP A 305 -3.65 -14.93 10.20
N PHE A 306 -2.79 -14.31 11.03
CA PHE A 306 -1.34 -14.53 10.95
C PHE A 306 -0.91 -15.95 11.35
N GLN A 307 -1.62 -16.62 12.25
CA GLN A 307 -1.39 -18.05 12.52
C GLN A 307 -1.68 -18.93 11.29
N ILE A 308 -2.71 -18.59 10.51
CA ILE A 308 -3.01 -19.27 9.22
C ILE A 308 -1.90 -19.02 8.20
N LEU A 309 -1.41 -17.76 8.08
CA LEU A 309 -0.30 -17.42 7.19
C LEU A 309 0.97 -18.25 7.51
N MET A 310 1.22 -18.51 8.79
CA MET A 310 2.34 -19.34 9.26
C MET A 310 2.03 -20.85 9.27
N GLU A 311 0.87 -21.28 8.81
CA GLU A 311 0.41 -22.68 8.85
C GLU A 311 0.34 -23.28 10.26
N GLN A 312 0.13 -22.47 11.28
CA GLN A 312 0.01 -22.90 12.67
C GLN A 312 -1.41 -23.42 12.99
N GLY A 313 -1.48 -24.57 13.63
CA GLY A 313 -2.74 -25.30 13.85
C GLY A 313 -3.72 -24.73 14.88
N ARG A 314 -3.43 -23.57 15.51
CA ARG A 314 -4.21 -23.05 16.66
C ARG A 314 -5.17 -21.91 16.29
N ALA A 315 -5.21 -21.46 15.06
CA ALA A 315 -6.01 -20.31 14.60
C ALA A 315 -7.50 -20.43 14.93
N ILE A 316 -8.09 -21.61 14.79
CA ILE A 316 -9.52 -21.84 15.06
C ILE A 316 -9.90 -21.55 16.51
N ARG A 317 -9.00 -21.76 17.45
CA ARG A 317 -9.23 -21.41 18.85
C ARG A 317 -9.38 -19.89 19.03
N GLN A 318 -8.59 -19.14 18.32
CA GLN A 318 -8.62 -17.67 18.41
C GLN A 318 -9.90 -17.10 17.75
N TYR A 319 -10.32 -17.65 16.60
CA TYR A 319 -11.60 -17.26 16.00
C TYR A 319 -12.79 -17.57 16.93
N ARG A 320 -12.77 -18.69 17.64
CA ARG A 320 -13.79 -18.98 18.66
C ARG A 320 -13.79 -17.97 19.81
N LYS A 321 -12.58 -17.64 20.33
CA LYS A 321 -12.46 -16.61 21.36
C LYS A 321 -13.01 -15.27 20.87
N ALA A 322 -12.75 -14.89 19.61
CA ALA A 322 -13.34 -13.69 19.02
C ALA A 322 -14.86 -13.76 18.94
N GLN A 323 -15.46 -14.89 18.52
CA GLN A 323 -16.91 -15.08 18.50
C GLN A 323 -17.54 -14.96 19.90
N GLU A 324 -16.88 -15.50 20.92
CA GLU A 324 -17.30 -15.41 22.33
C GLU A 324 -17.30 -13.95 22.80
N LEU A 325 -16.21 -13.22 22.57
CA LEU A 325 -16.06 -11.81 22.93
C LEU A 325 -17.07 -10.89 22.22
N LEU A 326 -17.31 -11.11 20.91
CA LEU A 326 -18.33 -10.37 20.15
C LEU A 326 -19.74 -10.64 20.69
N THR A 327 -20.02 -11.88 21.10
CA THR A 327 -21.29 -12.24 21.72
C THR A 327 -21.46 -11.56 23.08
N GLU A 328 -20.42 -11.54 23.91
CA GLU A 328 -20.39 -10.87 25.21
C GLU A 328 -20.56 -9.35 25.05
N LYS A 329 -19.98 -8.75 24.02
CA LYS A 329 -20.18 -7.33 23.64
C LYS A 329 -21.64 -7.02 23.24
N GLY A 330 -22.45 -8.05 22.94
CA GLY A 330 -23.86 -7.91 22.57
C GLY A 330 -24.13 -7.90 21.06
N ILE A 331 -23.14 -8.27 20.24
CA ILE A 331 -23.36 -8.45 18.79
C ILE A 331 -24.19 -9.72 18.58
N SER A 332 -25.21 -9.63 17.74
CA SER A 332 -26.11 -10.75 17.51
C SER A 332 -25.39 -11.95 16.91
N LYS A 333 -25.75 -13.14 17.39
CA LYS A 333 -25.18 -14.39 16.89
C LYS A 333 -25.36 -14.54 15.37
N ALA A 334 -26.49 -14.10 14.84
CA ALA A 334 -26.76 -14.16 13.40
C ALA A 334 -25.72 -13.38 12.56
N ARG A 335 -25.32 -12.18 13.01
CA ARG A 335 -24.28 -11.40 12.35
C ARG A 335 -22.91 -12.08 12.46
N ILE A 336 -22.55 -12.57 13.65
CA ILE A 336 -21.29 -13.27 13.88
C ILE A 336 -21.22 -14.52 13.01
N ASP A 337 -22.28 -15.34 12.99
CA ASP A 337 -22.32 -16.56 12.18
C ASP A 337 -22.27 -16.24 10.68
N ALA A 338 -22.96 -15.20 10.20
CA ALA A 338 -22.91 -14.75 8.81
C ALA A 338 -21.49 -14.35 8.40
N PHE A 339 -20.80 -13.56 9.23
CA PHE A 339 -19.44 -13.13 8.97
C PHE A 339 -18.45 -14.32 8.90
N PHE A 340 -18.48 -15.22 9.89
CA PHE A 340 -17.56 -16.36 9.94
C PHE A 340 -17.95 -17.52 9.01
N SER A 341 -19.16 -17.51 8.44
CA SER A 341 -19.59 -18.50 7.43
C SER A 341 -19.00 -18.21 6.04
N ARG A 342 -18.41 -17.05 5.83
CA ARG A 342 -17.79 -16.66 4.56
C ARG A 342 -16.27 -16.66 4.69
N PRO A 343 -15.53 -17.30 3.76
CA PRO A 343 -14.07 -17.22 3.73
C PRO A 343 -13.63 -15.82 3.30
N MET A 344 -12.44 -15.44 3.72
CA MET A 344 -11.87 -14.16 3.37
C MET A 344 -10.37 -14.31 3.10
N PRO A 345 -9.84 -13.75 2.03
CA PRO A 345 -8.40 -13.73 1.80
C PRO A 345 -7.67 -12.96 2.90
N ILE A 346 -6.51 -13.43 3.29
CA ILE A 346 -5.69 -12.85 4.35
C ILE A 346 -4.24 -12.68 3.89
N PRO A 347 -3.53 -11.69 4.45
CA PRO A 347 -3.95 -10.73 5.46
C PRO A 347 -4.88 -9.66 4.88
N LEU A 348 -5.61 -8.95 5.74
CA LEU A 348 -6.44 -7.81 5.33
C LEU A 348 -5.55 -6.62 4.94
N PRO A 349 -5.98 -5.76 4.01
CA PRO A 349 -5.17 -4.64 3.53
C PRO A 349 -4.92 -3.55 4.59
N LYS A 350 -5.80 -3.46 5.58
CA LYS A 350 -5.71 -2.52 6.69
C LYS A 350 -6.35 -3.10 7.94
N ILE A 351 -6.07 -2.50 9.09
CA ILE A 351 -6.78 -2.80 10.33
C ILE A 351 -8.19 -2.17 10.30
N PHE A 352 -9.14 -2.87 10.90
CA PHE A 352 -10.47 -2.38 11.25
C PHE A 352 -10.55 -2.39 12.78
N THR A 353 -10.90 -1.26 13.37
CA THR A 353 -10.93 -1.09 14.83
C THR A 353 -12.21 -1.63 15.46
N ASN A 354 -13.25 -1.85 14.66
CA ASN A 354 -14.53 -2.42 15.11
C ASN A 354 -15.06 -3.44 14.13
N PHE A 355 -15.96 -4.29 14.62
CA PHE A 355 -16.52 -5.40 13.85
C PHE A 355 -17.44 -4.94 12.72
N ALA A 356 -18.19 -3.85 12.92
CA ALA A 356 -19.12 -3.33 11.92
C ALA A 356 -18.41 -2.86 10.64
N ASP A 357 -17.24 -2.20 10.78
CA ASP A 357 -16.44 -1.77 9.64
C ASP A 357 -15.83 -2.97 8.91
N LEU A 358 -15.38 -3.99 9.64
CA LEU A 358 -14.85 -5.22 9.04
C LEU A 358 -15.95 -6.00 8.30
N GLU A 359 -17.15 -6.10 8.85
CA GLU A 359 -18.32 -6.71 8.21
C GLU A 359 -18.73 -5.93 6.94
N THR A 360 -18.73 -4.59 7.03
CA THR A 360 -18.98 -3.72 5.89
C THR A 360 -17.93 -3.92 4.78
N PHE A 361 -16.66 -3.99 5.14
CA PHE A 361 -15.58 -4.27 4.19
C PHE A 361 -15.79 -5.63 3.51
N GLN A 362 -16.11 -6.69 4.27
CA GLN A 362 -16.39 -8.00 3.69
C GLN A 362 -17.54 -7.94 2.69
N THR A 363 -18.59 -7.19 2.99
CA THR A 363 -19.75 -7.01 2.10
C THR A 363 -19.39 -6.17 0.86
N GLN A 364 -18.61 -5.11 1.04
CA GLN A 364 -18.16 -4.24 -0.08
C GLN A 364 -17.30 -4.96 -1.09
N THR A 365 -16.48 -5.93 -0.68
CA THR A 365 -15.66 -6.74 -1.62
C THR A 365 -16.52 -7.56 -2.58
N LEU A 366 -17.81 -7.74 -2.29
CA LEU A 366 -18.76 -8.51 -3.09
C LEU A 366 -19.55 -7.66 -4.07
N LEU A 367 -19.38 -6.35 -4.09
CA LEU A 367 -20.06 -5.48 -5.04
C LEU A 367 -19.77 -5.89 -6.48
N GLY A 368 -20.83 -6.12 -7.26
CA GLY A 368 -20.73 -6.57 -8.65
C GLY A 368 -20.72 -8.10 -8.84
N PHE A 369 -20.90 -8.88 -7.78
CA PHE A 369 -21.16 -10.31 -7.85
C PHE A 369 -22.62 -10.61 -7.52
N ASP A 370 -23.19 -11.60 -8.21
CA ASP A 370 -24.52 -12.11 -7.93
C ASP A 370 -24.43 -13.21 -6.85
N ASP A 371 -24.91 -12.92 -5.66
CA ASP A 371 -24.94 -13.86 -4.51
C ASP A 371 -26.26 -14.70 -4.51
N SER A 372 -27.08 -14.60 -5.57
CA SER A 372 -28.36 -15.31 -5.65
C SER A 372 -28.22 -16.82 -5.90
N GLU A 373 -27.06 -17.29 -6.41
CA GLU A 373 -26.80 -18.71 -6.55
C GLU A 373 -26.28 -19.29 -5.23
N GLU A 374 -27.15 -19.95 -4.48
CA GLU A 374 -26.82 -20.59 -3.17
C GLU A 374 -25.64 -21.59 -3.24
N SER A 375 -25.28 -22.07 -4.44
CA SER A 375 -24.17 -23.00 -4.65
C SER A 375 -22.80 -22.35 -4.69
N ILE A 376 -22.71 -21.05 -4.94
CA ILE A 376 -21.48 -20.31 -5.17
C ILE A 376 -21.18 -19.37 -4.01
N THR A 377 -19.96 -19.43 -3.48
CA THR A 377 -19.50 -18.49 -2.45
C THR A 377 -18.49 -17.52 -3.03
N HIS A 378 -18.92 -16.30 -3.34
CA HIS A 378 -18.00 -15.25 -3.77
C HIS A 378 -17.18 -14.69 -2.59
N VAL A 379 -15.89 -14.48 -2.82
CA VAL A 379 -14.99 -13.84 -1.86
C VAL A 379 -14.52 -12.45 -2.32
N GLY A 380 -15.07 -11.97 -3.42
CA GLY A 380 -14.84 -10.63 -3.92
C GLY A 380 -13.67 -10.50 -4.89
N SER A 381 -13.28 -9.24 -5.12
CA SER A 381 -12.16 -8.88 -5.99
C SER A 381 -10.91 -8.63 -5.17
N PHE A 382 -9.79 -9.16 -5.63
CA PHE A 382 -8.49 -8.98 -4.98
C PHE A 382 -7.46 -8.53 -5.99
N THR A 383 -6.70 -7.50 -5.62
CA THR A 383 -5.67 -6.93 -6.48
C THR A 383 -4.29 -7.32 -5.95
N ALA A 384 -3.45 -7.82 -6.82
CA ALA A 384 -2.05 -8.14 -6.54
C ALA A 384 -1.12 -7.23 -7.34
N TRP A 385 0.14 -7.07 -6.89
CA TRP A 385 1.12 -6.24 -7.57
C TRP A 385 1.52 -6.80 -8.94
N ASN A 386 1.56 -8.10 -9.06
CA ASN A 386 1.76 -8.79 -10.34
C ASN A 386 1.27 -10.24 -10.22
N LYS A 387 1.36 -10.99 -11.34
CA LYS A 387 0.97 -12.39 -11.39
C LYS A 387 1.77 -13.34 -10.49
N SER A 388 2.93 -12.91 -10.01
CA SER A 388 3.83 -13.71 -9.16
C SER A 388 3.65 -13.41 -7.68
N VAL A 389 3.15 -12.21 -7.34
CA VAL A 389 2.91 -11.79 -5.97
C VAL A 389 1.60 -12.40 -5.47
N ARG A 390 1.72 -13.19 -4.43
CA ARG A 390 0.61 -13.95 -3.83
C ARG A 390 -0.14 -13.15 -2.76
N SER A 391 0.20 -11.88 -2.61
CA SER A 391 -0.42 -11.00 -1.63
C SER A 391 -1.82 -10.62 -2.05
N THR A 392 -2.76 -10.78 -1.13
CA THR A 392 -4.12 -10.26 -1.25
C THR A 392 -4.24 -8.82 -0.78
N ALA A 393 -3.21 -8.34 -0.08
CA ALA A 393 -3.17 -7.01 0.48
C ALA A 393 -2.19 -6.17 -0.34
N LEU A 394 -2.67 -5.50 -1.39
CA LEU A 394 -1.94 -4.35 -1.87
C LEU A 394 -1.84 -3.35 -0.72
N PRO A 395 -0.63 -2.81 -0.41
CA PRO A 395 -0.56 -1.72 0.51
C PRO A 395 -1.39 -0.57 -0.08
N VAL A 396 -2.40 -0.17 0.66
CA VAL A 396 -3.18 1.01 0.32
C VAL A 396 -2.51 2.18 1.02
N SER A 397 -1.90 3.08 0.24
CA SER A 397 -1.41 4.33 0.79
C SER A 397 -2.58 5.18 1.28
N ASN A 398 -2.42 5.81 2.42
CA ASN A 398 -3.31 6.87 2.87
C ASN A 398 -3.25 8.10 1.94
N ASN A 399 -2.21 8.19 1.12
CA ASN A 399 -2.06 9.19 0.07
C ASN A 399 -2.60 8.63 -1.28
N PRO A 400 -3.80 9.05 -1.74
CA PRO A 400 -4.39 8.55 -2.98
C PRO A 400 -3.54 8.80 -4.23
N GLN A 401 -2.65 9.79 -4.19
CA GLN A 401 -1.78 10.14 -5.31
C GLN A 401 -0.73 9.06 -5.61
N LEU A 402 -0.38 8.24 -4.62
CA LEU A 402 0.56 7.12 -4.77
C LEU A 402 -0.12 5.83 -5.25
N ASN A 403 -1.44 5.78 -5.32
CA ASN A 403 -2.15 4.63 -5.84
C ASN A 403 -2.12 4.67 -7.37
N LEU A 404 -1.26 3.86 -7.96
CA LEU A 404 -1.13 3.81 -9.42
C LEU A 404 -2.38 3.21 -10.05
N ASN A 405 -2.94 3.92 -11.02
CA ASN A 405 -4.02 3.39 -11.86
C ASN A 405 -3.42 2.63 -13.05
N LEU A 406 -2.83 1.47 -12.78
CA LEU A 406 -2.22 0.63 -13.81
C LEU A 406 -3.28 -0.29 -14.46
N PRO A 407 -3.11 -0.65 -15.73
CA PRO A 407 -3.99 -1.60 -16.38
C PRO A 407 -3.87 -2.97 -15.69
N LEU A 408 -4.99 -3.47 -15.21
CA LEU A 408 -5.06 -4.75 -14.51
C LEU A 408 -5.51 -5.85 -15.47
N GLN A 409 -4.85 -7.00 -15.41
CA GLN A 409 -5.36 -8.24 -15.93
C GLN A 409 -6.34 -8.85 -14.94
N ARG A 410 -7.35 -9.55 -15.43
CA ARG A 410 -8.41 -10.15 -14.62
C ARG A 410 -8.47 -11.65 -14.86
N ALA A 411 -8.66 -12.42 -13.80
CA ALA A 411 -9.02 -13.82 -13.87
C ALA A 411 -10.10 -14.14 -12.82
N ASP A 412 -11.24 -14.62 -13.26
CA ASP A 412 -12.30 -15.15 -12.41
C ASP A 412 -12.09 -16.66 -12.26
N ILE A 413 -11.88 -17.12 -11.02
CA ILE A 413 -11.45 -18.48 -10.71
C ILE A 413 -12.39 -19.09 -9.66
N SER A 414 -12.89 -20.31 -9.96
CA SER A 414 -13.56 -21.16 -8.96
C SER A 414 -12.59 -22.17 -8.37
N PHE A 415 -12.73 -22.47 -7.08
CA PHE A 415 -11.90 -23.45 -6.39
C PHE A 415 -12.60 -24.01 -5.13
N ASN A 416 -12.08 -25.10 -4.61
CA ASN A 416 -12.48 -25.63 -3.30
C ASN A 416 -11.56 -25.10 -2.21
N LEU A 417 -12.12 -24.74 -1.05
CA LEU A 417 -11.36 -24.32 0.10
C LEU A 417 -11.37 -25.37 1.21
N SER A 418 -10.18 -25.73 1.68
CA SER A 418 -10.03 -26.65 2.81
C SER A 418 -10.38 -25.98 4.15
N SER A 419 -10.63 -26.78 5.20
CA SER A 419 -10.79 -26.28 6.57
C SER A 419 -9.55 -25.56 7.14
N ARG A 420 -8.42 -25.55 6.43
CA ARG A 420 -7.19 -24.83 6.79
C ARG A 420 -6.99 -23.56 5.97
N GLY A 421 -7.99 -23.13 5.19
CA GLY A 421 -7.90 -21.95 4.34
C GLY A 421 -6.99 -22.11 3.11
N LYS A 422 -6.75 -23.36 2.63
CA LYS A 422 -5.93 -23.62 1.44
C LYS A 422 -6.81 -23.93 0.22
N PRO A 423 -6.64 -23.22 -0.93
CA PRO A 423 -7.33 -23.51 -2.19
C PRO A 423 -6.89 -24.85 -2.79
N SER A 424 -7.81 -25.47 -3.51
CA SER A 424 -7.58 -26.73 -4.27
C SER A 424 -8.64 -26.92 -5.36
N SER A 425 -8.37 -27.74 -6.36
CA SER A 425 -9.35 -28.09 -7.41
C SER A 425 -9.98 -26.87 -8.05
N HIS A 426 -9.28 -26.26 -9.00
CA HIS A 426 -9.70 -25.00 -9.61
C HIS A 426 -10.35 -25.20 -10.99
N GLU A 427 -11.13 -24.20 -11.37
CA GLU A 427 -11.63 -23.95 -12.71
C GLU A 427 -11.43 -22.47 -13.04
N ILE A 428 -10.93 -22.16 -14.23
CA ILE A 428 -10.84 -20.79 -14.74
C ILE A 428 -12.16 -20.49 -15.44
N ILE A 429 -12.91 -19.54 -14.91
CA ILE A 429 -14.23 -19.14 -15.43
C ILE A 429 -14.07 -18.16 -16.57
N GLU A 430 -13.32 -17.09 -16.36
CA GLU A 430 -13.10 -16.02 -17.31
C GLU A 430 -11.72 -15.40 -17.13
N VAL A 431 -11.14 -14.88 -18.21
CA VAL A 431 -9.89 -14.09 -18.15
C VAL A 431 -9.96 -12.90 -19.10
N GLU A 432 -9.34 -11.80 -18.69
CA GLU A 432 -9.27 -10.59 -19.50
C GLU A 432 -7.85 -10.00 -19.41
N PRO A 433 -7.17 -9.78 -20.54
CA PRO A 433 -7.52 -10.24 -21.89
C PRO A 433 -7.62 -11.78 -22.03
N ALA A 434 -8.31 -12.27 -23.07
CA ALA A 434 -8.66 -13.68 -23.25
C ALA A 434 -7.45 -14.56 -23.64
N GLU A 435 -6.47 -14.67 -22.73
CA GLU A 435 -5.25 -15.45 -22.90
C GLU A 435 -5.12 -16.56 -21.83
N ARG A 436 -4.82 -17.79 -22.28
CA ARG A 436 -4.62 -18.93 -21.35
C ARG A 436 -3.47 -18.75 -20.36
N SER A 437 -2.47 -17.94 -20.72
CA SER A 437 -1.33 -17.59 -19.86
C SER A 437 -1.77 -16.90 -18.59
N ILE A 438 -2.73 -15.97 -18.70
CA ILE A 438 -3.30 -15.17 -17.60
C ILE A 438 -3.96 -16.05 -16.56
N GLY A 439 -4.90 -16.92 -16.97
CA GLY A 439 -5.58 -17.83 -16.05
C GLY A 439 -4.62 -18.78 -15.31
N ARG A 440 -3.58 -19.28 -16.00
CA ARG A 440 -2.57 -20.13 -15.36
C ARG A 440 -1.69 -19.36 -14.38
N ALA A 441 -1.37 -18.11 -14.68
CA ALA A 441 -0.59 -17.26 -13.80
C ALA A 441 -1.40 -16.89 -12.55
N ALA A 442 -2.63 -16.44 -12.73
CA ALA A 442 -3.55 -16.13 -11.64
C ALA A 442 -3.79 -17.34 -10.72
N TRP A 443 -4.04 -18.53 -11.30
CA TRP A 443 -4.19 -19.72 -10.48
C TRP A 443 -2.94 -20.06 -9.65
N ARG A 444 -1.75 -19.91 -10.20
CA ARG A 444 -0.52 -20.14 -9.42
C ARG A 444 -0.43 -19.23 -8.22
N ALA A 445 -0.85 -17.96 -8.37
CA ALA A 445 -0.90 -17.02 -7.25
C ALA A 445 -2.01 -17.40 -6.25
N VAL A 446 -3.24 -17.59 -6.72
CA VAL A 446 -4.41 -17.94 -5.88
C VAL A 446 -4.20 -19.23 -5.10
N LYS A 447 -3.54 -20.23 -5.71
CA LYS A 447 -3.23 -21.51 -5.04
C LYS A 447 -2.37 -21.35 -3.79
N GLU A 448 -1.52 -20.36 -3.77
CA GLU A 448 -0.63 -20.07 -2.64
C GLU A 448 -1.21 -19.04 -1.65
N MET A 449 -2.31 -18.39 -2.02
CA MET A 449 -3.03 -17.51 -1.09
C MET A 449 -3.54 -18.29 0.10
N LYS A 450 -3.71 -17.60 1.21
CA LYS A 450 -4.36 -18.13 2.40
C LYS A 450 -5.70 -17.41 2.60
N PHE A 451 -6.63 -18.16 3.12
CA PHE A 451 -7.97 -17.67 3.40
C PHE A 451 -8.33 -17.93 4.86
N ARG A 452 -9.02 -16.97 5.45
CA ARG A 452 -9.73 -17.24 6.71
C ARG A 452 -10.73 -18.37 6.43
N PRO A 453 -10.65 -19.50 7.14
CA PRO A 453 -11.56 -20.60 6.89
C PRO A 453 -12.96 -20.26 7.38
N VAL A 454 -13.95 -20.90 6.80
CA VAL A 454 -15.33 -20.87 7.31
C VAL A 454 -15.38 -21.56 8.67
N VAL A 455 -15.96 -20.88 9.67
CA VAL A 455 -16.10 -21.41 11.02
C VAL A 455 -17.59 -21.43 11.39
N ILE A 456 -18.17 -22.62 11.43
CA ILE A 456 -19.57 -22.85 11.80
C ILE A 456 -19.57 -23.70 13.08
N ASP A 457 -20.32 -23.27 14.10
CA ASP A 457 -20.40 -23.91 15.42
C ASP A 457 -19.01 -24.19 16.02
N GLY A 458 -18.11 -23.23 15.90
CA GLY A 458 -16.73 -23.30 16.39
C GLY A 458 -15.84 -24.33 15.68
N LYS A 459 -16.25 -24.84 14.53
CA LYS A 459 -15.50 -25.81 13.74
C LYS A 459 -15.21 -25.27 12.33
N ALA A 460 -13.95 -25.39 11.90
CA ALA A 460 -13.60 -25.06 10.53
C ALA A 460 -14.20 -26.07 9.54
N LYS A 461 -14.82 -25.57 8.50
CA LYS A 461 -15.49 -26.37 7.47
C LYS A 461 -14.74 -26.25 6.13
N ARG A 462 -14.81 -27.31 5.33
CA ARG A 462 -14.46 -27.28 3.93
C ARG A 462 -15.65 -26.75 3.15
N ILE A 463 -15.41 -25.86 2.20
CA ILE A 463 -16.42 -25.40 1.23
C ILE A 463 -15.96 -25.69 -0.19
N ARG A 464 -16.95 -25.83 -1.09
CA ARG A 464 -16.77 -26.01 -2.53
C ARG A 464 -17.26 -24.77 -3.25
N ASP A 465 -16.85 -24.63 -4.47
CA ASP A 465 -17.34 -23.60 -5.40
C ASP A 465 -17.18 -22.16 -4.86
N VAL A 466 -15.99 -21.90 -4.27
CA VAL A 466 -15.57 -20.56 -3.87
C VAL A 466 -15.06 -19.85 -5.10
N GLN A 467 -15.57 -18.65 -5.38
CA GLN A 467 -15.15 -17.84 -6.52
C GLN A 467 -14.40 -16.58 -6.08
N ILE A 468 -13.33 -16.28 -6.79
CA ILE A 468 -12.52 -15.07 -6.62
C ILE A 468 -12.33 -14.37 -7.96
N ARG A 469 -12.40 -13.04 -7.96
CA ARG A 469 -11.86 -12.20 -9.03
C ARG A 469 -10.46 -11.78 -8.67
N TYR A 470 -9.47 -12.31 -9.35
CA TYR A 470 -8.07 -11.99 -9.12
C TYR A 470 -7.60 -10.98 -10.15
N LEU A 471 -7.20 -9.81 -9.66
CA LEU A 471 -6.70 -8.70 -10.46
C LEU A 471 -5.19 -8.58 -10.24
N PHE A 472 -4.42 -8.33 -11.30
CA PHE A 472 -2.98 -8.16 -11.18
C PHE A 472 -2.39 -7.31 -12.31
N ILE A 473 -1.26 -6.68 -12.03
CA ILE A 473 -0.55 -5.86 -13.00
C ILE A 473 0.23 -6.78 -13.94
N ASP A 474 0.18 -6.52 -15.25
CA ASP A 474 1.03 -7.19 -16.22
C ASP A 474 2.45 -6.58 -16.20
N GLU A 475 3.48 -7.43 -16.29
CA GLU A 475 4.89 -7.02 -16.37
C GLU A 475 5.27 -6.55 -17.77
#